data_c431fa4b175e22ea72299ce536ba5346
#
_entry.id   c431fa4b175e22ea72299ce536ba5346
#
_cell.length_a   1.000
_cell.length_b   1.000
_cell.length_c   1.000
_cell.angle_alpha   90.00
_cell.angle_beta   90.00
_cell.angle_gamma   90.00
#
_symmetry.space_group_name_H-M   'P 1'
#
loop_
_entity.id
_entity.type
_entity.pdbx_description
1 polymer ?
#
loop_
_entity_poly.entity_id
_entity_poly.type
_entity_poly.pdbx_seq_one_letter_code
_entity_poly.pdbx_strand_id
1 'polypeptide(L)'
;MPQLRCLTIKAKEPRRLADFYRRVFEVKTVSEDDSLIRLSDGVFTLGLFKGNGERKNGLNASGFRVEDLDGVKQKAARQESDAAPYSEARIADPDGNLIDLSRQNFGASAEKISFPIKHLALYTADPKRLSEFYQSVFGMKEVAYSDRSSIFVSDGYFNVALLYQRVGEEKNGYNHFGFHIQDIEEIRDRAEGVGVKRGAKRPDRIPYAEYRIHDPEGNGIDISVKGWKT
;
A
#
# COMPACT_ATOMS: atom_id res chain seq x y z
N MET A 1 -15.08 12.28 2.74
CA MET A 1 -14.88 11.16 1.80
C MET A 1 -13.77 10.27 2.35
N PRO A 2 -13.95 8.94 2.37
CA PRO A 2 -12.91 8.00 2.78
C PRO A 2 -11.59 8.23 2.05
N GLN A 3 -10.49 8.02 2.76
CA GLN A 3 -9.15 8.27 2.23
C GLN A 3 -8.21 7.12 2.61
N LEU A 4 -7.49 6.57 1.63
CA LEU A 4 -6.47 5.56 1.87
C LEU A 4 -5.24 6.22 2.52
N ARG A 5 -4.90 5.80 3.76
CA ARG A 5 -3.89 6.46 4.59
C ARG A 5 -2.92 5.52 5.28
N CYS A 6 -3.09 4.22 5.12
CA CYS A 6 -2.22 3.26 5.77
C CYS A 6 -2.01 2.01 4.90
N LEU A 7 -0.83 1.43 5.03
CA LEU A 7 -0.51 0.08 4.57
C LEU A 7 0.26 -0.61 5.68
N THR A 8 -0.10 -1.85 5.97
CA THR A 8 0.64 -2.64 6.95
C THR A 8 1.42 -3.75 6.27
N ILE A 9 2.60 -4.02 6.81
CA ILE A 9 3.52 -5.04 6.35
C ILE A 9 3.84 -5.97 7.52
N LYS A 10 3.59 -7.25 7.33
CA LYS A 10 4.00 -8.31 8.24
C LYS A 10 5.44 -8.70 7.93
N ALA A 11 6.34 -8.44 8.86
CA ALA A 11 7.78 -8.58 8.66
C ALA A 11 8.38 -9.67 9.55
N LYS A 12 9.51 -10.25 9.12
CA LYS A 12 10.35 -11.10 9.98
C LYS A 12 11.13 -10.23 10.97
N GLU A 13 11.70 -9.15 10.46
CA GLU A 13 12.57 -8.21 11.19
C GLU A 13 12.07 -6.77 11.01
N PRO A 14 10.98 -6.35 11.71
CA PRO A 14 10.36 -5.03 11.51
C PRO A 14 11.33 -3.85 11.67
N ARG A 15 12.27 -3.92 12.63
CA ARG A 15 13.26 -2.84 12.86
C ARG A 15 14.22 -2.69 11.68
N ARG A 16 14.72 -3.80 11.13
CA ARG A 16 15.58 -3.78 9.94
C ARG A 16 14.84 -3.22 8.72
N LEU A 17 13.57 -3.61 8.57
CA LEU A 17 12.72 -3.11 7.51
C LEU A 17 12.44 -1.60 7.66
N ALA A 18 12.20 -1.14 8.88
CA ALA A 18 12.05 0.29 9.19
C ALA A 18 13.31 1.10 8.85
N ASP A 19 14.49 0.58 9.19
CA ASP A 19 15.77 1.20 8.87
C ASP A 19 15.97 1.38 7.36
N PHE A 20 15.57 0.37 6.58
CA PHE A 20 15.58 0.45 5.12
C PHE A 20 14.71 1.62 4.63
N TYR A 21 13.44 1.70 5.04
CA TYR A 21 12.53 2.75 4.60
C TYR A 21 12.99 4.15 5.03
N ARG A 22 13.52 4.29 6.25
CA ARG A 22 14.09 5.56 6.74
C ARG A 22 15.29 6.03 5.90
N ARG A 23 16.21 5.12 5.58
CA ARG A 23 17.45 5.46 4.87
C ARG A 23 17.25 5.66 3.38
N VAL A 24 16.34 4.92 2.76
CA VAL A 24 16.10 4.99 1.31
C VAL A 24 15.09 6.07 0.95
N PHE A 25 13.98 6.14 1.69
CA PHE A 25 12.83 7.00 1.37
C PHE A 25 12.58 8.13 2.39
N GLU A 26 13.44 8.29 3.38
CA GLU A 26 13.37 9.37 4.38
C GLU A 26 12.07 9.39 5.22
N VAL A 27 11.27 8.32 5.20
CA VAL A 27 10.07 8.24 6.03
C VAL A 27 10.41 8.38 7.50
N LYS A 28 9.58 9.09 8.24
CA LYS A 28 9.82 9.41 9.64
C LYS A 28 9.13 8.41 10.56
N THR A 29 9.78 8.06 11.67
CA THR A 29 9.13 7.26 12.72
C THR A 29 8.11 8.11 13.45
N VAL A 30 6.86 7.62 13.49
CA VAL A 30 5.75 8.21 14.25
C VAL A 30 5.64 7.56 15.63
N SER A 31 5.78 6.24 15.68
CA SER A 31 5.85 5.48 16.93
C SER A 31 6.59 4.17 16.70
N GLU A 32 7.22 3.68 17.74
CA GLU A 32 7.91 2.40 17.73
C GLU A 32 7.74 1.74 19.11
N ASP A 33 7.18 0.54 19.11
CA ASP A 33 7.14 -0.35 20.27
C ASP A 33 7.46 -1.79 19.82
N ASP A 34 7.39 -2.75 20.73
CA ASP A 34 7.76 -4.15 20.43
C ASP A 34 6.77 -4.86 19.50
N SER A 35 5.56 -4.33 19.34
CA SER A 35 4.49 -4.92 18.53
C SER A 35 4.37 -4.29 17.15
N LEU A 36 4.63 -2.97 17.04
CA LEU A 36 4.36 -2.20 15.84
C LEU A 36 5.30 -1.00 15.71
N ILE A 37 5.92 -0.85 14.54
CA ILE A 37 6.64 0.37 14.13
C ILE A 37 5.79 1.09 13.11
N ARG A 38 5.49 2.38 13.34
CA ARG A 38 4.79 3.22 12.40
C ARG A 38 5.73 4.26 11.81
N LEU A 39 5.82 4.25 10.48
CA LEU A 39 6.58 5.21 9.68
C LEU A 39 5.59 6.04 8.86
N SER A 40 5.90 7.30 8.60
CA SER A 40 5.03 8.16 7.80
C SER A 40 5.80 9.04 6.83
N ASP A 41 5.15 9.35 5.70
CA ASP A 41 5.56 10.37 4.74
C ASP A 41 4.90 11.74 5.01
N GLY A 42 4.23 11.88 6.17
CA GLY A 42 3.45 13.06 6.55
C GLY A 42 1.95 12.96 6.19
N VAL A 43 1.56 12.06 5.31
CA VAL A 43 0.17 11.85 4.87
C VAL A 43 -0.24 10.39 4.99
N PHE A 44 0.66 9.50 4.63
CA PHE A 44 0.45 8.06 4.60
C PHE A 44 1.32 7.36 5.65
N THR A 45 0.82 6.28 6.24
CA THR A 45 1.52 5.53 7.29
C THR A 45 1.85 4.11 6.81
N LEU A 46 3.09 3.69 7.00
CA LEU A 46 3.50 2.29 6.93
C LEU A 46 3.56 1.71 8.33
N GLY A 47 2.75 0.70 8.60
CA GLY A 47 2.79 -0.07 9.85
C GLY A 47 3.59 -1.35 9.65
N LEU A 48 4.66 -1.55 10.40
CA LEU A 48 5.52 -2.73 10.34
C LEU A 48 5.37 -3.53 11.63
N PHE A 49 4.97 -4.78 11.54
CA PHE A 49 4.78 -5.63 12.73
C PHE A 49 5.34 -7.03 12.52
N LYS A 50 5.72 -7.67 13.64
CA LYS A 50 6.29 -9.02 13.58
C LYS A 50 5.21 -10.05 13.28
N GLY A 51 5.48 -10.92 12.33
CA GLY A 51 4.60 -12.03 11.99
C GLY A 51 4.55 -13.10 13.08
N ASN A 52 3.36 -13.64 13.34
CA ASN A 52 3.13 -14.76 14.26
C ASN A 52 3.27 -16.16 13.60
N GLY A 53 3.70 -16.22 12.36
CA GLY A 53 3.88 -17.48 11.62
C GLY A 53 2.63 -18.01 10.87
N GLU A 54 1.42 -17.55 11.21
CA GLU A 54 0.18 -18.09 10.63
C GLU A 54 -0.12 -17.64 9.20
N ARG A 55 0.34 -16.45 8.83
CA ARG A 55 0.22 -15.92 7.47
C ARG A 55 1.58 -15.57 6.91
N LYS A 56 1.73 -15.65 5.58
CA LYS A 56 2.94 -15.29 4.87
C LYS A 56 3.33 -13.84 5.19
N ASN A 57 4.64 -13.57 5.36
CA ASN A 57 5.15 -12.21 5.47
C ASN A 57 4.92 -11.43 4.18
N GLY A 58 4.84 -10.11 4.27
CA GLY A 58 4.60 -9.22 3.17
C GLY A 58 3.49 -8.20 3.44
N LEU A 59 2.97 -7.58 2.40
CA LEU A 59 1.86 -6.64 2.49
C LEU A 59 0.63 -7.34 3.09
N ASN A 60 0.01 -6.72 4.11
CA ASN A 60 -0.98 -7.39 4.94
C ASN A 60 -2.36 -6.76 4.88
N ALA A 61 -2.48 -5.46 5.10
CA ALA A 61 -3.76 -4.75 5.07
C ALA A 61 -3.57 -3.30 4.63
N SER A 62 -4.54 -2.76 3.90
CA SER A 62 -4.65 -1.32 3.68
C SER A 62 -5.50 -0.67 4.77
N GLY A 63 -5.35 0.65 5.00
CA GLY A 63 -6.10 1.36 6.01
C GLY A 63 -6.77 2.62 5.46
N PHE A 64 -8.09 2.72 5.62
CA PHE A 64 -8.87 3.88 5.22
C PHE A 64 -9.27 4.73 6.42
N ARG A 65 -8.93 6.02 6.35
CA ARG A 65 -9.56 7.01 7.21
C ARG A 65 -10.99 7.24 6.73
N VAL A 66 -11.96 7.11 7.63
CA VAL A 66 -13.39 7.25 7.34
C VAL A 66 -14.05 8.12 8.40
N GLU A 67 -15.00 8.95 8.02
CA GLU A 67 -15.78 9.75 8.96
C GLU A 67 -17.01 8.96 9.45
N ASP A 68 -17.71 8.30 8.52
CA ASP A 68 -18.84 7.41 8.78
C ASP A 68 -18.40 5.94 8.80
N LEU A 69 -17.94 5.49 9.96
CA LEU A 69 -17.45 4.12 10.16
C LEU A 69 -18.57 3.07 9.97
N ASP A 70 -19.76 3.36 10.48
CA ASP A 70 -20.87 2.42 10.45
C ASP A 70 -21.47 2.30 9.05
N GLY A 71 -21.59 3.41 8.32
CA GLY A 71 -22.01 3.38 6.93
C GLY A 71 -21.03 2.64 6.01
N VAL A 72 -19.72 2.72 6.26
CA VAL A 72 -18.73 1.93 5.53
C VAL A 72 -18.85 0.45 5.88
N LYS A 73 -18.98 0.09 7.17
CA LYS A 73 -19.16 -1.30 7.61
C LYS A 73 -20.41 -1.97 7.01
N GLN A 74 -21.52 -1.23 6.90
CA GLN A 74 -22.77 -1.73 6.30
C GLN A 74 -22.63 -2.05 4.81
N LYS A 75 -21.80 -1.30 4.08
CA LYS A 75 -21.52 -1.53 2.65
C LYS A 75 -20.48 -2.60 2.39
N ALA A 76 -19.73 -3.02 3.40
CA ALA A 76 -18.67 -3.99 3.26
C ALA A 76 -19.21 -5.39 2.99
N ALA A 77 -18.52 -6.16 2.13
CA ALA A 77 -18.87 -7.54 1.82
C ALA A 77 -18.76 -8.46 3.03
N ARG A 78 -17.78 -8.21 3.91
CA ARG A 78 -17.53 -8.98 5.14
C ARG A 78 -16.88 -8.10 6.20
N GLN A 79 -17.34 -8.25 7.45
CA GLN A 79 -16.69 -7.68 8.62
C GLN A 79 -15.76 -8.72 9.25
N GLU A 80 -14.60 -8.27 9.73
CA GLU A 80 -13.61 -9.11 10.40
C GLU A 80 -13.57 -8.76 11.90
N SER A 81 -13.39 -9.77 12.76
CA SER A 81 -13.37 -9.60 14.21
C SER A 81 -12.08 -8.97 14.72
N ASP A 82 -10.96 -9.20 14.00
CA ASP A 82 -9.62 -8.91 14.50
C ASP A 82 -9.08 -7.60 13.90
N ALA A 83 -9.68 -6.48 14.30
CA ALA A 83 -9.15 -5.16 13.96
C ALA A 83 -7.73 -5.00 14.53
N ALA A 84 -6.85 -4.34 13.75
CA ALA A 84 -5.52 -4.02 14.25
C ALA A 84 -5.60 -3.05 15.44
N PRO A 85 -4.65 -3.08 16.38
CA PRO A 85 -4.69 -2.24 17.60
C PRO A 85 -4.83 -0.73 17.35
N TYR A 86 -4.46 -0.28 16.14
CA TYR A 86 -4.51 1.11 15.70
C TYR A 86 -5.73 1.41 14.80
N SER A 87 -6.66 0.48 14.62
CA SER A 87 -7.89 0.65 13.84
C SER A 87 -9.12 0.41 14.70
N GLU A 88 -10.23 1.02 14.32
CA GLU A 88 -11.51 0.91 15.05
C GLU A 88 -12.37 -0.24 14.51
N ALA A 89 -12.11 -0.68 13.28
CA ALA A 89 -12.77 -1.83 12.67
C ALA A 89 -11.92 -2.39 11.54
N ARG A 90 -12.23 -3.63 11.14
CA ARG A 90 -11.64 -4.29 9.99
C ARG A 90 -12.74 -4.91 9.13
N ILE A 91 -12.59 -4.77 7.83
CA ILE A 91 -13.43 -5.41 6.82
C ILE A 91 -12.55 -6.16 5.83
N ALA A 92 -13.18 -6.94 4.96
CA ALA A 92 -12.50 -7.51 3.80
C ALA A 92 -13.18 -7.03 2.51
N ASP A 93 -12.39 -6.84 1.46
CA ASP A 93 -12.90 -6.66 0.12
C ASP A 93 -13.44 -7.98 -0.47
N PRO A 94 -14.06 -7.98 -1.66
CA PRO A 94 -14.61 -9.19 -2.29
C PRO A 94 -13.61 -10.33 -2.50
N ASP A 95 -12.30 -10.02 -2.60
CA ASP A 95 -11.22 -11.01 -2.75
C ASP A 95 -10.62 -11.45 -1.41
N GLY A 96 -11.12 -10.90 -0.28
CA GLY A 96 -10.64 -11.22 1.06
C GLY A 96 -9.41 -10.41 1.50
N ASN A 97 -9.06 -9.34 0.80
CA ASN A 97 -8.00 -8.44 1.26
C ASN A 97 -8.47 -7.65 2.47
N LEU A 98 -7.65 -7.63 3.52
CA LEU A 98 -7.99 -6.97 4.77
C LEU A 98 -7.88 -5.45 4.63
N ILE A 99 -8.88 -4.75 5.16
CA ILE A 99 -8.96 -3.29 5.16
C ILE A 99 -9.26 -2.81 6.58
N ASP A 100 -8.33 -2.07 7.14
CA ASP A 100 -8.48 -1.43 8.44
C ASP A 100 -9.21 -0.09 8.29
N LEU A 101 -10.11 0.21 9.22
CA LEU A 101 -10.90 1.43 9.23
C LEU A 101 -10.62 2.24 10.50
N SER A 102 -10.45 3.55 10.36
CA SER A 102 -10.28 4.45 11.50
C SER A 102 -10.83 5.84 11.17
N ARG A 103 -11.40 6.50 12.18
CA ARG A 103 -11.72 7.94 12.09
C ARG A 103 -10.48 8.82 12.20
N GLN A 104 -9.40 8.28 12.77
CA GLN A 104 -8.12 8.94 12.90
C GLN A 104 -7.21 8.69 11.70
N ASN A 105 -6.17 9.48 11.56
CA ASN A 105 -5.23 9.43 10.44
C ASN A 105 -4.05 8.45 10.68
N PHE A 106 -4.28 7.29 11.28
CA PHE A 106 -3.30 6.22 11.52
C PHE A 106 -1.95 6.69 12.12
N GLY A 107 -1.92 7.89 12.73
CA GLY A 107 -0.72 8.47 13.31
C GLY A 107 0.22 9.13 12.31
N ALA A 108 -0.25 9.48 11.10
CA ALA A 108 0.59 10.25 10.17
C ALA A 108 1.07 11.55 10.83
N SER A 109 2.35 11.88 10.65
CA SER A 109 2.93 13.13 11.14
C SER A 109 2.51 14.29 10.24
N ALA A 110 2.53 15.52 10.76
CA ALA A 110 2.27 16.70 9.95
C ALA A 110 3.45 17.10 9.03
N GLU A 111 4.63 16.49 9.24
CA GLU A 111 5.83 16.76 8.46
C GLU A 111 5.82 15.98 7.16
N LYS A 112 5.69 16.67 6.03
CA LYS A 112 5.78 16.07 4.70
C LYS A 112 7.24 15.78 4.34
N ILE A 113 7.48 14.63 3.72
CA ILE A 113 8.78 14.24 3.18
C ILE A 113 8.83 14.39 1.66
N SER A 114 10.06 14.27 1.11
CA SER A 114 10.30 14.43 -0.34
C SER A 114 9.74 13.30 -1.18
N PHE A 115 9.58 12.10 -0.62
CA PHE A 115 9.21 10.89 -1.36
C PHE A 115 7.89 10.29 -0.87
N PRO A 116 6.72 10.88 -1.23
CA PRO A 116 5.43 10.40 -0.75
C PRO A 116 5.06 9.03 -1.32
N ILE A 117 4.38 8.24 -0.49
CA ILE A 117 3.75 6.97 -0.92
C ILE A 117 2.47 7.32 -1.66
N LYS A 118 2.33 6.84 -2.90
CA LYS A 118 1.25 7.25 -3.81
C LYS A 118 0.53 6.10 -4.49
N HIS A 119 0.99 4.88 -4.31
CA HIS A 119 0.51 3.75 -5.09
C HIS A 119 0.42 2.48 -4.28
N LEU A 120 -0.61 1.69 -4.56
CA LEU A 120 -0.81 0.32 -4.09
C LEU A 120 -1.35 -0.52 -5.24
N ALA A 121 -0.87 -1.73 -5.38
CA ALA A 121 -1.37 -2.66 -6.38
C ALA A 121 -1.84 -3.96 -5.74
N LEU A 122 -3.00 -4.44 -6.21
CA LEU A 122 -3.58 -5.73 -5.87
C LEU A 122 -3.75 -6.57 -7.13
N TYR A 123 -3.49 -7.85 -7.04
CA TYR A 123 -3.90 -8.82 -8.05
C TYR A 123 -5.31 -9.32 -7.77
N THR A 124 -6.10 -9.45 -8.84
CA THR A 124 -7.47 -9.95 -8.78
C THR A 124 -7.84 -10.66 -10.08
N ALA A 125 -8.68 -11.67 -9.99
CA ALA A 125 -9.26 -12.30 -11.17
C ALA A 125 -10.40 -11.47 -11.78
N ASP A 126 -10.97 -10.53 -11.02
CA ASP A 126 -12.09 -9.69 -11.45
C ASP A 126 -11.87 -8.21 -11.03
N PRO A 127 -11.06 -7.43 -11.81
CA PRO A 127 -10.81 -6.03 -11.52
C PRO A 127 -12.08 -5.17 -11.52
N LYS A 128 -13.09 -5.53 -12.30
CA LYS A 128 -14.34 -4.78 -12.37
C LYS A 128 -15.12 -4.89 -11.05
N ARG A 129 -15.33 -6.11 -10.56
CA ARG A 129 -16.01 -6.35 -9.27
C ARG A 129 -15.28 -5.64 -8.13
N LEU A 130 -13.95 -5.69 -8.13
CA LEU A 130 -13.15 -5.05 -7.11
C LEU A 130 -13.20 -3.52 -7.23
N SER A 131 -13.20 -2.96 -8.44
CA SER A 131 -13.40 -1.53 -8.69
C SER A 131 -14.75 -1.04 -8.19
N GLU A 132 -15.84 -1.76 -8.51
CA GLU A 132 -17.20 -1.45 -8.04
C GLU A 132 -17.28 -1.41 -6.50
N PHE A 133 -16.57 -2.32 -5.82
CA PHE A 133 -16.46 -2.30 -4.36
C PHE A 133 -15.77 -1.02 -3.86
N TYR A 134 -14.57 -0.69 -4.36
CA TYR A 134 -13.84 0.50 -3.93
C TYR A 134 -14.60 1.80 -4.25
N GLN A 135 -15.35 1.84 -5.35
CA GLN A 135 -16.22 2.98 -5.68
C GLN A 135 -17.41 3.09 -4.74
N SER A 136 -18.16 2.00 -4.52
CA SER A 136 -19.39 2.04 -3.73
C SER A 136 -19.14 2.22 -2.22
N VAL A 137 -18.07 1.59 -1.69
CA VAL A 137 -17.75 1.63 -0.26
C VAL A 137 -16.96 2.88 0.11
N PHE A 138 -15.95 3.22 -0.69
CA PHE A 138 -15.01 4.29 -0.37
C PHE A 138 -15.15 5.55 -1.24
N GLY A 139 -16.02 5.53 -2.25
CA GLY A 139 -16.20 6.68 -3.15
C GLY A 139 -15.01 6.94 -4.07
N MET A 140 -14.12 5.96 -4.26
CA MET A 140 -12.99 6.08 -5.19
C MET A 140 -13.49 6.22 -6.63
N LYS A 141 -12.71 6.86 -7.48
CA LYS A 141 -13.04 7.05 -8.90
C LYS A 141 -12.10 6.25 -9.79
N GLU A 142 -12.60 5.69 -10.85
CA GLU A 142 -11.76 5.12 -11.91
C GLU A 142 -11.01 6.23 -12.63
N VAL A 143 -9.70 6.09 -12.74
CA VAL A 143 -8.81 7.11 -13.32
C VAL A 143 -8.05 6.61 -14.53
N ALA A 144 -7.95 5.29 -14.72
CA ALA A 144 -7.32 4.70 -15.89
C ALA A 144 -7.69 3.22 -16.06
N TYR A 145 -7.48 2.73 -17.28
CA TYR A 145 -7.53 1.32 -17.66
C TYR A 145 -6.21 0.93 -18.32
N SER A 146 -5.83 -0.34 -18.23
CA SER A 146 -4.76 -0.89 -19.05
C SER A 146 -5.34 -1.76 -20.17
N ASP A 147 -4.53 -1.99 -21.20
CA ASP A 147 -4.76 -2.92 -22.30
C ASP A 147 -5.00 -4.38 -21.83
N ARG A 148 -4.63 -4.69 -20.59
CA ARG A 148 -4.77 -6.01 -19.94
C ARG A 148 -5.94 -6.09 -18.98
N SER A 149 -6.97 -5.28 -19.15
CA SER A 149 -8.17 -5.26 -18.30
C SER A 149 -7.90 -4.90 -16.83
N SER A 150 -6.74 -4.35 -16.48
CA SER A 150 -6.51 -3.79 -15.15
C SER A 150 -7.18 -2.43 -15.02
N ILE A 151 -7.73 -2.15 -13.84
CA ILE A 151 -8.44 -0.91 -13.54
C ILE A 151 -7.65 -0.16 -12.47
N PHE A 152 -7.59 1.17 -12.59
CA PHE A 152 -6.95 2.03 -11.61
C PHE A 152 -8.01 2.93 -10.98
N VAL A 153 -8.08 2.92 -9.65
CA VAL A 153 -8.99 3.77 -8.90
C VAL A 153 -8.22 4.72 -7.97
N SER A 154 -8.82 5.85 -7.62
CA SER A 154 -8.17 6.85 -6.77
C SER A 154 -9.16 7.52 -5.82
N ASP A 155 -8.67 7.91 -4.63
CA ASP A 155 -9.36 8.79 -3.68
C ASP A 155 -9.07 10.29 -3.91
N GLY A 156 -8.41 10.63 -5.05
CA GLY A 156 -7.95 11.98 -5.39
C GLY A 156 -6.54 12.30 -4.89
N TYR A 157 -5.92 11.42 -4.10
CA TYR A 157 -4.55 11.57 -3.61
C TYR A 157 -3.72 10.31 -3.85
N PHE A 158 -4.31 9.15 -3.69
CA PHE A 158 -3.64 7.85 -3.72
C PHE A 158 -4.22 6.99 -4.86
N ASN A 159 -3.34 6.33 -5.59
CA ASN A 159 -3.71 5.45 -6.70
C ASN A 159 -3.73 3.98 -6.26
N VAL A 160 -4.76 3.25 -6.60
CA VAL A 160 -4.84 1.81 -6.40
C VAL A 160 -5.01 1.11 -7.74
N ALA A 161 -4.06 0.24 -8.08
CA ALA A 161 -4.12 -0.60 -9.26
C ALA A 161 -4.75 -1.96 -8.96
N LEU A 162 -5.83 -2.26 -9.61
CA LEU A 162 -6.52 -3.55 -9.59
C LEU A 162 -6.04 -4.34 -10.81
N LEU A 163 -4.97 -5.11 -10.62
CA LEU A 163 -4.25 -5.77 -11.70
C LEU A 163 -4.92 -7.09 -12.03
N TYR A 164 -5.30 -7.25 -13.31
CA TYR A 164 -5.85 -8.52 -13.78
C TYR A 164 -4.84 -9.64 -13.69
N GLN A 165 -5.24 -10.73 -13.06
CA GLN A 165 -4.49 -11.98 -13.01
C GLN A 165 -5.40 -13.13 -13.42
N ARG A 166 -4.88 -14.03 -14.25
CA ARG A 166 -5.65 -15.21 -14.69
C ARG A 166 -5.94 -16.13 -13.51
N VAL A 167 -7.12 -16.73 -13.51
CA VAL A 167 -7.49 -17.77 -12.54
C VAL A 167 -6.47 -18.92 -12.62
N GLY A 168 -5.95 -19.33 -11.48
CA GLY A 168 -4.93 -20.39 -11.38
C GLY A 168 -3.47 -19.90 -11.44
N GLU A 169 -3.21 -18.63 -11.76
CA GLU A 169 -1.91 -18.01 -11.51
C GLU A 169 -1.82 -17.64 -10.01
N GLU A 170 -0.63 -17.78 -9.43
CA GLU A 170 -0.47 -17.58 -7.98
C GLU A 170 -0.81 -16.15 -7.53
N LYS A 171 -1.75 -16.02 -6.59
CA LYS A 171 -2.00 -14.93 -5.66
C LYS A 171 -2.86 -13.77 -6.13
N ASN A 172 -4.14 -13.82 -5.78
CA ASN A 172 -4.92 -12.61 -5.50
C ASN A 172 -4.33 -11.90 -4.27
N GLY A 173 -4.54 -10.59 -4.18
CA GLY A 173 -4.20 -9.79 -3.02
C GLY A 173 -3.11 -8.76 -3.22
N TYR A 174 -2.66 -8.18 -2.13
CA TYR A 174 -1.63 -7.14 -2.13
C TYR A 174 -0.34 -7.62 -2.78
N ASN A 175 0.17 -6.84 -3.75
CA ASN A 175 1.34 -7.21 -4.53
C ASN A 175 2.53 -6.27 -4.32
N HIS A 176 2.34 -4.97 -4.49
CA HIS A 176 3.38 -3.96 -4.34
C HIS A 176 2.78 -2.60 -4.02
N PHE A 177 3.62 -1.69 -3.59
CA PHE A 177 3.26 -0.29 -3.42
C PHE A 177 4.33 0.60 -4.06
N GLY A 178 4.14 1.94 -4.04
CA GLY A 178 5.06 2.79 -4.76
C GLY A 178 5.24 4.18 -4.17
N PHE A 179 6.46 4.70 -4.37
CA PHE A 179 6.86 6.04 -4.00
C PHE A 179 6.95 6.94 -5.22
N HIS A 180 6.37 8.12 -5.13
CA HIS A 180 6.65 9.21 -6.07
C HIS A 180 7.96 9.87 -5.63
N ILE A 181 8.91 9.92 -6.54
CA ILE A 181 10.28 10.35 -6.29
C ILE A 181 10.70 11.43 -7.28
N GLN A 182 11.81 12.09 -7.03
CA GLN A 182 12.35 13.13 -7.91
C GLN A 182 13.48 12.61 -8.81
N ASP A 183 14.30 11.70 -8.31
CA ASP A 183 15.44 11.11 -9.02
C ASP A 183 15.50 9.59 -8.77
N ILE A 184 15.45 8.83 -9.87
CA ILE A 184 15.50 7.37 -9.82
C ILE A 184 16.87 6.86 -9.38
N GLU A 185 17.95 7.47 -9.87
CA GLU A 185 19.29 7.00 -9.57
C GLU A 185 19.64 7.28 -8.10
N GLU A 186 19.20 8.40 -7.54
CA GLU A 186 19.35 8.69 -6.13
C GLU A 186 18.75 7.58 -5.25
N ILE A 187 17.53 7.16 -5.52
CA ILE A 187 16.86 6.09 -4.74
C ILE A 187 17.56 4.75 -4.94
N ARG A 188 18.00 4.45 -6.16
CA ARG A 188 18.72 3.21 -6.48
C ARG A 188 20.09 3.15 -5.79
N ASP A 189 20.82 4.27 -5.72
CA ASP A 189 22.09 4.37 -5.02
C ASP A 189 21.91 4.23 -3.51
N ARG A 190 20.89 4.86 -2.94
CA ARG A 190 20.52 4.69 -1.52
C ARG A 190 20.17 3.24 -1.19
N ALA A 191 19.41 2.54 -2.04
CA ALA A 191 19.06 1.14 -1.87
C ALA A 191 20.32 0.25 -1.89
N GLU A 192 21.22 0.46 -2.84
CA GLU A 192 22.49 -0.25 -2.92
C GLU A 192 23.39 0.01 -1.69
N GLY A 193 23.42 1.25 -1.21
CA GLY A 193 24.15 1.65 -0.01
C GLY A 193 23.66 1.01 1.29
N VAL A 194 22.46 0.40 1.28
CA VAL A 194 21.93 -0.40 2.39
C VAL A 194 21.90 -1.91 2.09
N GLY A 195 22.62 -2.35 1.04
CA GLY A 195 22.78 -3.75 0.69
C GLY A 195 21.58 -4.35 -0.08
N VAL A 196 20.74 -3.54 -0.67
CA VAL A 196 19.62 -3.93 -1.51
C VAL A 196 20.00 -3.75 -2.99
N LYS A 197 19.57 -4.68 -3.86
CA LYS A 197 19.83 -4.56 -5.29
C LYS A 197 19.22 -3.28 -5.87
N ARG A 198 19.92 -2.62 -6.79
CA ARG A 198 19.48 -1.39 -7.46
C ARG A 198 18.13 -1.48 -8.16
N GLY A 199 17.55 -2.66 -8.28
CA GLY A 199 16.29 -2.88 -8.96
C GLY A 199 16.41 -2.90 -10.49
N ALA A 200 15.28 -3.14 -11.12
CA ALA A 200 15.20 -3.29 -12.57
C ALA A 200 14.27 -2.24 -13.19
N LYS A 201 14.64 -1.77 -14.39
CA LYS A 201 13.76 -0.97 -15.22
C LYS A 201 12.52 -1.78 -15.57
N ARG A 202 11.36 -1.17 -15.43
CA ARG A 202 10.10 -1.76 -15.85
C ARG A 202 9.97 -1.68 -17.37
N PRO A 203 9.27 -2.63 -18.02
CA PRO A 203 8.97 -2.52 -19.44
C PRO A 203 8.23 -1.21 -19.75
N ASP A 204 8.59 -0.53 -20.84
CA ASP A 204 8.04 0.79 -21.19
C ASP A 204 6.50 0.78 -21.42
N ARG A 205 5.91 -0.40 -21.67
CA ARG A 205 4.45 -0.59 -21.76
C ARG A 205 3.72 -0.51 -20.42
N ILE A 206 4.46 -0.53 -19.28
CA ILE A 206 3.85 -0.41 -17.96
C ILE A 206 3.72 1.07 -17.64
N PRO A 207 2.50 1.60 -17.52
CA PRO A 207 2.32 2.99 -17.18
C PRO A 207 2.75 3.25 -15.73
N TYR A 208 3.21 4.45 -15.46
CA TYR A 208 3.38 5.04 -14.13
C TYR A 208 4.56 4.59 -13.29
N ALA A 209 5.23 3.46 -13.54
CA ALA A 209 6.37 3.01 -12.74
C ALA A 209 7.57 2.74 -13.64
N GLU A 210 8.63 3.52 -13.51
CA GLU A 210 9.83 3.38 -14.34
C GLU A 210 10.72 2.25 -13.85
N TYR A 211 10.84 2.08 -12.53
CA TYR A 211 11.66 1.04 -11.91
C TYR A 211 10.94 0.33 -10.77
N ARG A 212 11.43 -0.86 -10.47
CA ARG A 212 11.04 -1.61 -9.25
C ARG A 212 12.28 -2.02 -8.49
N ILE A 213 12.26 -1.75 -7.20
CA ILE A 213 13.20 -2.30 -6.23
C ILE A 213 12.45 -3.26 -5.30
N HIS A 214 13.18 -3.98 -4.47
CA HIS A 214 12.59 -4.81 -3.42
C HIS A 214 13.20 -4.42 -2.08
N ASP A 215 12.39 -4.40 -1.04
CA ASP A 215 12.92 -4.21 0.30
C ASP A 215 13.71 -5.45 0.79
N PRO A 216 14.35 -5.41 1.96
CA PRO A 216 15.13 -6.54 2.48
C PRO A 216 14.34 -7.85 2.68
N GLU A 217 13.01 -7.79 2.71
CA GLU A 217 12.14 -8.96 2.85
C GLU A 217 11.44 -9.37 1.54
N GLY A 218 11.76 -8.69 0.43
CA GLY A 218 11.29 -9.01 -0.91
C GLY A 218 9.96 -8.36 -1.30
N ASN A 219 9.44 -7.42 -0.53
CA ASN A 219 8.26 -6.67 -0.95
C ASN A 219 8.60 -5.76 -2.13
N GLY A 220 7.78 -5.80 -3.18
CA GLY A 220 7.96 -4.98 -4.37
C GLY A 220 7.65 -3.51 -4.09
N ILE A 221 8.54 -2.62 -4.53
CA ILE A 221 8.39 -1.16 -4.41
C ILE A 221 8.59 -0.57 -5.79
N ASP A 222 7.53 -0.02 -6.36
CA ASP A 222 7.64 0.76 -7.58
C ASP A 222 8.10 2.18 -7.26
N ILE A 223 9.03 2.69 -8.03
CA ILE A 223 9.50 4.07 -7.95
C ILE A 223 9.19 4.79 -9.26
N SER A 224 8.65 5.98 -9.15
CA SER A 224 8.20 6.76 -10.31
C SER A 224 8.47 8.24 -10.13
N VAL A 225 9.10 8.85 -11.14
CA VAL A 225 9.22 10.30 -11.28
C VAL A 225 7.96 10.89 -11.92
N LYS A 226 7.33 10.16 -12.83
CA LYS A 226 6.08 10.59 -13.48
C LYS A 226 4.88 10.55 -12.53
N GLY A 227 4.97 9.76 -11.46
CA GLY A 227 3.87 9.54 -10.53
C GLY A 227 2.73 8.71 -11.13
N TRP A 228 1.59 8.69 -10.44
CA TRP A 228 0.38 7.96 -10.82
C TRP A 228 -0.79 8.91 -11.00
N LYS A 229 -1.73 8.54 -11.86
CA LYS A 229 -3.00 9.29 -11.97
C LYS A 229 -3.80 9.15 -10.67
N THR A 230 -4.30 10.25 -10.17
CA THR A 230 -5.15 10.35 -8.97
C THR A 230 -6.42 11.14 -9.25
#